data_181b29015d7a65c33907d2571cce8d5d
#
_entry.id   181b29015d7a65c33907d2571cce8d5d
#
_cell.length_a   1.000
_cell.length_b   1.000
_cell.length_c   1.000
_cell.angle_alpha   90.00
_cell.angle_beta   90.00
_cell.angle_gamma   90.00
#
_symmetry.space_group_name_H-M   'P 1'
#
loop_
_entity.id
_entity.type
_entity.pdbx_description
1 polymer ?
#
loop_
_entity_poly.entity_id
_entity_poly.type
_entity_poly.pdbx_seq_one_letter_code
_entity_poly.pdbx_strand_id
1 'polypeptide(L)'
;MTQYERPFWERGIAVAGMDEVGRGPLAGPVVAACVILPPGFVTEGVNDSKKLTKKRMEKLYPLITGGATAFGTGWVFQKEIDEINILQATKKAFAEAYRNALAHCPGDYVCSDVFVDAVKDLDIPAVQHSLIHGDALCYSIAAASIVAKVERDRYMIAAAEKFPQYGFEKNVGYGTKQHMDALREFGPCELHRRSFIKKILAERGEC
;
A
#
# COMPACT_ATOMS: atom_id res chain seq x y z
N MET A 1 -0.78 20.65 0.28
CA MET A 1 -0.23 19.37 -0.22
C MET A 1 -0.17 19.26 -1.75
N THR A 2 -0.76 20.20 -2.51
CA THR A 2 -0.84 20.11 -3.98
C THR A 2 0.28 20.85 -4.73
N GLN A 3 1.35 21.21 -4.05
CA GLN A 3 2.45 21.98 -4.66
C GLN A 3 3.19 21.22 -5.77
N TYR A 4 3.24 19.88 -5.69
CA TYR A 4 3.91 19.03 -6.67
C TYR A 4 3.02 18.75 -7.89
N GLU A 5 1.71 18.63 -7.69
CA GLU A 5 0.74 18.39 -8.76
C GLU A 5 0.41 19.64 -9.56
N ARG A 6 0.43 20.82 -8.92
CA ARG A 6 -0.02 22.09 -9.51
C ARG A 6 0.62 22.41 -10.86
N PRO A 7 1.95 22.27 -11.08
CA PRO A 7 2.57 22.56 -12.37
C PRO A 7 2.06 21.68 -13.52
N PHE A 8 1.58 20.47 -13.21
CA PHE A 8 0.96 19.55 -14.16
C PHE A 8 -0.49 19.93 -14.41
N TRP A 9 -1.23 20.16 -13.35
CA TRP A 9 -2.65 20.51 -13.40
C TRP A 9 -2.92 21.83 -14.14
N GLU A 10 -2.06 22.84 -13.99
CA GLU A 10 -2.14 24.10 -14.74
C GLU A 10 -1.99 23.90 -16.27
N ARG A 11 -1.40 22.79 -16.67
CA ARG A 11 -1.26 22.35 -18.06
C ARG A 11 -2.34 21.36 -18.50
N GLY A 12 -3.32 21.08 -17.64
CA GLY A 12 -4.37 20.10 -17.91
C GLY A 12 -3.90 18.63 -17.85
N ILE A 13 -2.73 18.38 -17.24
CA ILE A 13 -2.13 17.03 -17.17
C ILE A 13 -2.52 16.38 -15.84
N ALA A 14 -3.15 15.21 -15.89
CA ALA A 14 -3.37 14.38 -14.72
C ALA A 14 -2.06 13.70 -14.30
N VAL A 15 -1.89 13.49 -13.01
CA VAL A 15 -0.72 12.81 -12.41
C VAL A 15 -1.17 11.66 -11.54
N ALA A 16 -0.31 10.65 -11.41
CA ALA A 16 -0.53 9.57 -10.46
C ALA A 16 0.27 9.77 -9.17
N GLY A 17 -0.33 9.38 -8.06
CA GLY A 17 0.37 9.15 -6.80
C GLY A 17 0.47 7.66 -6.51
N MET A 18 1.58 7.24 -5.92
CA MET A 18 1.84 5.85 -5.57
C MET A 18 2.43 5.75 -4.16
N ASP A 19 1.89 4.83 -3.37
CA ASP A 19 2.40 4.50 -2.04
C ASP A 19 2.17 3.03 -1.71
N GLU A 20 2.93 2.49 -0.74
CA GLU A 20 2.80 1.11 -0.29
C GLU A 20 2.49 1.01 1.19
N VAL A 21 1.91 -0.12 1.56
CA VAL A 21 1.67 -0.53 2.94
C VAL A 21 2.05 -1.99 3.17
N GLY A 22 2.48 -2.31 4.37
CA GLY A 22 2.69 -3.71 4.71
C GLY A 22 4.12 -4.21 4.48
N ARG A 23 5.15 -3.37 4.48
CA ARG A 23 6.55 -3.81 4.43
C ARG A 23 7.01 -4.44 5.73
N GLY A 24 6.65 -3.87 6.88
CA GLY A 24 7.11 -4.29 8.20
C GLY A 24 6.34 -5.41 8.93
N PRO A 25 5.08 -5.74 8.59
CA PRO A 25 4.34 -6.81 9.26
C PRO A 25 4.99 -8.20 9.15
N LEU A 26 4.76 -9.04 10.16
CA LEU A 26 5.18 -10.45 10.20
C LEU A 26 4.28 -11.36 9.35
N ALA A 27 3.07 -10.88 9.02
CA ALA A 27 2.08 -11.63 8.25
C ALA A 27 1.34 -10.76 7.22
N GLY A 28 0.87 -11.41 6.16
CA GLY A 28 0.09 -10.80 5.10
C GLY A 28 0.92 -10.17 3.98
N PRO A 29 0.25 -9.65 2.94
CA PRO A 29 0.89 -9.10 1.75
C PRO A 29 1.54 -7.75 1.99
N VAL A 30 2.46 -7.35 1.09
CA VAL A 30 2.72 -5.95 0.78
C VAL A 30 1.75 -5.52 -0.32
N VAL A 31 1.18 -4.34 -0.17
CA VAL A 31 0.19 -3.78 -1.11
C VAL A 31 0.62 -2.39 -1.50
N ALA A 32 0.67 -2.11 -2.80
CA ALA A 32 0.84 -0.77 -3.32
C ALA A 32 -0.47 -0.29 -3.97
N ALA A 33 -0.68 1.02 -3.98
CA ALA A 33 -1.73 1.64 -4.77
C ALA A 33 -1.15 2.67 -5.74
N CYS A 34 -1.78 2.80 -6.89
CA CYS A 34 -1.59 3.87 -7.86
C CYS A 34 -2.94 4.56 -8.04
N VAL A 35 -2.99 5.87 -7.80
CA VAL A 35 -4.21 6.68 -7.93
C VAL A 35 -3.94 7.81 -8.93
N ILE A 36 -4.65 7.82 -10.06
CA ILE A 36 -4.55 8.83 -11.10
C ILE A 36 -5.62 9.88 -10.86
N LEU A 37 -5.21 11.09 -10.53
CA LEU A 37 -6.11 12.18 -10.19
C LEU A 37 -6.27 13.16 -11.36
N PRO A 38 -7.51 13.56 -11.70
CA PRO A 38 -7.71 14.60 -12.69
C PRO A 38 -7.22 15.96 -12.15
N PRO A 39 -6.90 16.92 -13.06
CA PRO A 39 -6.48 18.25 -12.66
C PRO A 39 -7.45 18.91 -11.68
N GLY A 40 -6.92 19.44 -10.58
CA GLY A 40 -7.68 20.15 -9.57
C GLY A 40 -8.50 19.30 -8.61
N PHE A 41 -8.48 17.98 -8.72
CA PHE A 41 -9.20 17.12 -7.80
C PHE A 41 -8.57 17.12 -6.40
N VAL A 42 -9.34 17.58 -5.42
CA VAL A 42 -8.94 17.60 -4.00
C VAL A 42 -10.14 17.22 -3.13
N THR A 43 -9.99 16.21 -2.32
CA THR A 43 -10.97 15.81 -1.28
C THR A 43 -10.52 16.35 0.07
N GLU A 44 -11.41 17.04 0.77
CA GLU A 44 -11.12 17.59 2.09
C GLU A 44 -10.80 16.46 3.10
N GLY A 45 -9.72 16.67 3.85
CA GLY A 45 -9.29 15.76 4.93
C GLY A 45 -8.34 14.66 4.47
N VAL A 46 -7.96 14.58 3.19
CA VAL A 46 -6.82 13.78 2.76
C VAL A 46 -5.55 14.37 3.35
N ASN A 47 -4.78 13.56 4.04
CA ASN A 47 -3.53 13.89 4.70
C ASN A 47 -2.72 12.59 4.87
N ASP A 48 -1.50 12.70 5.38
CA ASP A 48 -0.66 11.59 5.82
C ASP A 48 -1.52 10.52 6.55
N SER A 49 -1.58 9.31 5.99
CA SER A 49 -2.42 8.22 6.50
C SER A 49 -2.10 7.85 7.94
N LYS A 50 -0.85 8.07 8.39
CA LYS A 50 -0.40 7.82 9.77
C LYS A 50 -1.05 8.75 10.80
N LYS A 51 -1.57 9.90 10.34
CA LYS A 51 -2.30 10.88 11.16
C LYS A 51 -3.82 10.67 11.14
N LEU A 52 -4.30 9.78 10.29
CA LEU A 52 -5.73 9.52 10.13
C LEU A 52 -6.17 8.29 10.93
N THR A 53 -7.35 8.35 11.52
CA THR A 53 -7.97 7.18 12.12
C THR A 53 -8.48 6.24 11.02
N LYS A 54 -8.57 4.93 11.31
CA LYS A 54 -9.15 3.94 10.42
C LYS A 54 -10.53 4.38 9.90
N LYS A 55 -11.41 4.85 10.80
CA LYS A 55 -12.75 5.35 10.45
C LYS A 55 -12.71 6.53 9.46
N ARG A 56 -11.71 7.41 9.56
CA ARG A 56 -11.55 8.54 8.65
C ARG A 56 -11.08 8.06 7.28
N MET A 57 -10.11 7.14 7.21
CA MET A 57 -9.63 6.55 5.97
C MET A 57 -10.74 5.79 5.23
N GLU A 58 -11.56 5.00 5.94
CA GLU A 58 -12.72 4.32 5.37
C GLU A 58 -13.76 5.28 4.75
N LYS A 59 -13.91 6.50 5.30
CA LYS A 59 -14.77 7.54 4.71
C LYS A 59 -14.13 8.21 3.49
N LEU A 60 -12.82 8.39 3.50
CA LEU A 60 -12.09 9.03 2.40
C LEU A 60 -11.92 8.09 1.20
N TYR A 61 -11.80 6.80 1.44
CA TYR A 61 -11.60 5.80 0.41
C TYR A 61 -12.60 5.92 -0.77
N PRO A 62 -13.93 5.87 -0.58
CA PRO A 62 -14.88 5.99 -1.68
C PRO A 62 -14.86 7.36 -2.36
N LEU A 63 -14.49 8.43 -1.64
CA LEU A 63 -14.36 9.77 -2.21
C LEU A 63 -13.14 9.86 -3.14
N ILE A 64 -12.01 9.26 -2.73
CA ILE A 64 -10.79 9.21 -3.54
C ILE A 64 -11.01 8.33 -4.78
N THR A 65 -11.49 7.10 -4.59
CA THR A 65 -11.65 6.14 -5.69
C THR A 65 -12.74 6.53 -6.67
N GLY A 66 -13.81 7.18 -6.19
CA GLY A 66 -14.89 7.68 -7.04
C GLY A 66 -14.57 8.96 -7.79
N GLY A 67 -13.60 9.76 -7.32
CA GLY A 67 -13.18 11.01 -7.97
C GLY A 67 -11.89 10.87 -8.78
N ALA A 68 -11.15 9.77 -8.62
CA ALA A 68 -9.98 9.47 -9.44
C ALA A 68 -10.38 9.17 -10.89
N THR A 69 -9.52 9.55 -11.84
CA THR A 69 -9.65 9.11 -13.24
C THR A 69 -9.57 7.59 -13.33
N ALA A 70 -8.65 7.01 -12.59
CA ALA A 70 -8.52 5.58 -12.37
C ALA A 70 -7.69 5.30 -11.13
N PHE A 71 -7.80 4.09 -10.58
CA PHE A 71 -6.89 3.59 -9.57
C PHE A 71 -6.65 2.09 -9.76
N GLY A 72 -5.56 1.62 -9.21
CA GLY A 72 -5.22 0.21 -9.19
C GLY A 72 -4.40 -0.13 -7.95
N THR A 73 -4.48 -1.38 -7.52
CA THR A 73 -3.65 -1.94 -6.45
C THR A 73 -2.82 -3.10 -6.97
N GLY A 74 -1.63 -3.27 -6.40
CA GLY A 74 -0.75 -4.41 -6.66
C GLY A 74 -0.46 -5.13 -5.35
N TRP A 75 -0.48 -6.46 -5.40
CA TRP A 75 -0.44 -7.33 -4.24
C TRP A 75 0.67 -8.36 -4.38
N VAL A 76 1.61 -8.38 -3.43
CA VAL A 76 2.61 -9.44 -3.36
C VAL A 76 2.48 -10.16 -2.03
N PHE A 77 2.20 -11.46 -2.08
CA PHE A 77 1.89 -12.27 -0.92
C PHE A 77 3.15 -12.84 -0.25
N GLN A 78 2.98 -13.31 0.98
CA GLN A 78 4.04 -13.72 1.88
C GLN A 78 5.02 -14.76 1.30
N LYS A 79 4.55 -15.74 0.52
CA LYS A 79 5.44 -16.73 -0.11
C LYS A 79 6.42 -16.07 -1.04
N GLU A 80 5.94 -15.20 -1.92
CA GLU A 80 6.78 -14.50 -2.86
C GLU A 80 7.68 -13.46 -2.16
N ILE A 81 7.19 -12.80 -1.08
CA ILE A 81 8.04 -11.93 -0.25
C ILE A 81 9.25 -12.70 0.30
N ASP A 82 9.02 -13.93 0.76
CA ASP A 82 10.09 -14.80 1.27
C ASP A 82 11.10 -15.22 0.20
N GLU A 83 10.64 -15.35 -1.06
CA GLU A 83 11.47 -15.74 -2.21
C GLU A 83 12.33 -14.58 -2.75
N ILE A 84 11.69 -13.41 -3.00
CA ILE A 84 12.33 -12.29 -3.71
C ILE A 84 12.79 -11.16 -2.80
N ASN A 85 12.56 -11.22 -1.50
CA ASN A 85 12.68 -10.22 -0.45
C ASN A 85 11.68 -9.06 -0.55
N ILE A 86 11.55 -8.31 0.58
CA ILE A 86 10.53 -7.25 0.71
C ILE A 86 10.76 -6.06 -0.23
N LEU A 87 12.00 -5.74 -0.59
CA LEU A 87 12.27 -4.62 -1.50
C LEU A 87 11.80 -4.95 -2.91
N GLN A 88 12.14 -6.13 -3.43
CA GLN A 88 11.69 -6.55 -4.76
C GLN A 88 10.18 -6.78 -4.80
N ALA A 89 9.61 -7.34 -3.74
CA ALA A 89 8.17 -7.49 -3.60
C ALA A 89 7.44 -6.14 -3.62
N THR A 90 7.99 -5.13 -2.94
CA THR A 90 7.44 -3.76 -2.97
C THR A 90 7.49 -3.18 -4.39
N LYS A 91 8.64 -3.28 -5.08
CA LYS A 91 8.76 -2.79 -6.46
C LYS A 91 7.79 -3.49 -7.42
N LYS A 92 7.63 -4.81 -7.27
CA LYS A 92 6.65 -5.58 -8.04
C LYS A 92 5.21 -5.12 -7.77
N ALA A 93 4.85 -4.91 -6.50
CA ALA A 93 3.52 -4.40 -6.13
C ALA A 93 3.25 -3.02 -6.76
N PHE A 94 4.23 -2.12 -6.79
CA PHE A 94 4.11 -0.83 -7.47
C PHE A 94 3.88 -0.99 -8.98
N ALA A 95 4.68 -1.81 -9.66
CA ALA A 95 4.53 -2.03 -11.10
C ALA A 95 3.16 -2.64 -11.44
N GLU A 96 2.66 -3.54 -10.61
CA GLU A 96 1.32 -4.12 -10.76
C GLU A 96 0.22 -3.09 -10.50
N ALA A 97 0.33 -2.27 -9.45
CA ALA A 97 -0.62 -1.20 -9.14
C ALA A 97 -0.73 -0.19 -10.31
N TYR A 98 0.40 0.20 -10.89
CA TYR A 98 0.42 1.10 -12.04
C TYR A 98 -0.27 0.48 -13.26
N ARG A 99 0.06 -0.77 -13.62
CA ARG A 99 -0.59 -1.49 -14.74
C ARG A 99 -2.10 -1.62 -14.52
N ASN A 100 -2.52 -1.97 -13.31
CA ASN A 100 -3.93 -2.10 -12.96
C ASN A 100 -4.66 -0.75 -13.02
N ALA A 101 -4.03 0.34 -12.58
CA ALA A 101 -4.60 1.69 -12.72
C ALA A 101 -4.80 2.05 -14.19
N LEU A 102 -3.80 1.85 -15.05
CA LEU A 102 -3.90 2.13 -16.48
C LEU A 102 -4.97 1.29 -17.17
N ALA A 103 -5.13 0.02 -16.81
CA ALA A 103 -6.15 -0.86 -17.38
C ALA A 103 -7.58 -0.37 -17.09
N HIS A 104 -7.78 0.46 -16.08
CA HIS A 104 -9.06 1.08 -15.74
C HIS A 104 -9.20 2.54 -16.25
N CYS A 105 -8.18 3.07 -16.92
CA CYS A 105 -8.28 4.40 -17.51
C CYS A 105 -9.20 4.40 -18.73
N PRO A 106 -9.97 5.48 -18.95
CA PRO A 106 -10.79 5.61 -20.14
C PRO A 106 -9.92 5.82 -21.39
N GLY A 107 -10.17 5.03 -22.45
CA GLY A 107 -9.50 5.17 -23.76
C GLY A 107 -7.99 4.87 -23.68
N ASP A 108 -7.23 5.51 -24.60
CA ASP A 108 -5.77 5.36 -24.69
C ASP A 108 -5.03 6.32 -23.74
N TYR A 109 -5.53 6.47 -22.52
CA TYR A 109 -4.94 7.39 -21.54
C TYR A 109 -3.56 6.91 -21.10
N VAL A 110 -2.58 7.80 -21.18
CA VAL A 110 -1.22 7.56 -20.72
C VAL A 110 -0.94 8.47 -19.51
N CYS A 111 -0.66 7.87 -18.36
CA CYS A 111 -0.13 8.61 -17.22
C CYS A 111 1.40 8.64 -17.33
N SER A 112 1.94 9.76 -17.83
CA SER A 112 3.37 9.93 -18.09
C SER A 112 4.20 10.22 -16.85
N ASP A 113 3.56 10.76 -15.80
CA ASP A 113 4.25 11.25 -14.60
C ASP A 113 3.64 10.67 -13.34
N VAL A 114 4.48 10.07 -12.50
CA VAL A 114 4.07 9.46 -11.23
C VAL A 114 4.88 10.01 -10.07
N PHE A 115 4.21 10.38 -8.99
CA PHE A 115 4.82 10.70 -7.70
C PHE A 115 4.83 9.46 -6.82
N VAL A 116 6.00 9.07 -6.28
CA VAL A 116 6.21 7.83 -5.52
C VAL A 116 6.79 8.15 -4.15
N ASP A 117 6.27 7.54 -3.08
CA ASP A 117 6.89 7.68 -1.75
C ASP A 117 8.18 6.85 -1.68
N ALA A 118 9.31 7.53 -1.50
CA ALA A 118 10.66 7.04 -1.20
C ALA A 118 11.25 5.91 -2.08
N VAL A 119 10.46 5.14 -2.82
CA VAL A 119 10.95 4.06 -3.69
C VAL A 119 11.39 4.60 -5.04
N LYS A 120 12.46 4.04 -5.59
CA LYS A 120 13.06 4.44 -6.88
C LYS A 120 13.20 3.24 -7.80
N ASP A 121 13.43 3.55 -9.09
CA ASP A 121 13.72 2.55 -10.11
C ASP A 121 12.64 1.46 -10.20
N LEU A 122 11.39 1.90 -10.29
CA LEU A 122 10.25 1.03 -10.56
C LEU A 122 10.24 0.64 -12.05
N ASP A 123 9.91 -0.59 -12.33
CA ASP A 123 9.74 -1.10 -13.70
C ASP A 123 8.37 -0.69 -14.27
N ILE A 124 8.25 0.61 -14.56
CA ILE A 124 7.06 1.23 -15.15
C ILE A 124 7.44 2.23 -16.24
N PRO A 125 6.66 2.35 -17.33
CA PRO A 125 6.94 3.28 -18.43
C PRO A 125 6.44 4.71 -18.12
N ALA A 126 6.88 5.29 -17.00
CA ALA A 126 6.52 6.64 -16.58
C ALA A 126 7.73 7.36 -15.96
N VAL A 127 7.72 8.69 -16.04
CA VAL A 127 8.68 9.54 -15.33
C VAL A 127 8.36 9.47 -13.82
N GLN A 128 9.35 9.03 -13.03
CA GLN A 128 9.17 8.80 -11.60
C GLN A 128 9.73 9.97 -10.78
N HIS A 129 8.85 10.63 -10.05
CA HIS A 129 9.20 11.71 -9.10
C HIS A 129 9.18 11.12 -7.68
N SER A 130 10.32 10.61 -7.22
CA SER A 130 10.44 10.02 -5.88
C SER A 130 10.57 11.10 -4.81
N LEU A 131 9.67 11.10 -3.83
CA LEU A 131 9.62 12.07 -2.74
C LEU A 131 9.80 11.35 -1.39
N ILE A 132 10.77 11.80 -0.59
CA ILE A 132 10.93 11.31 0.79
C ILE A 132 9.81 11.94 1.63
N HIS A 133 9.06 11.12 2.37
CA HIS A 133 7.85 11.52 3.10
C HIS A 133 6.78 12.11 2.17
N GLY A 134 6.65 11.52 0.98
CA GLY A 134 5.72 11.98 -0.04
C GLY A 134 4.26 11.96 0.42
N ASP A 135 3.88 11.00 1.26
CA ASP A 135 2.57 10.88 1.89
C ASP A 135 2.17 12.11 2.74
N ALA A 136 3.16 12.84 3.28
CA ALA A 136 2.94 14.09 4.02
C ALA A 136 3.01 15.36 3.15
N LEU A 137 3.62 15.31 1.96
CA LEU A 137 3.98 16.46 1.15
C LEU A 137 3.17 16.58 -0.16
N CYS A 138 2.81 15.45 -0.77
CA CYS A 138 2.19 15.32 -2.07
C CYS A 138 0.78 14.74 -1.92
N TYR A 139 -0.21 15.41 -2.47
CA TYR A 139 -1.61 15.02 -2.30
C TYR A 139 -1.93 13.69 -2.97
N SER A 140 -1.41 13.45 -4.17
CA SER A 140 -1.64 12.21 -4.91
C SER A 140 -1.02 11.00 -4.20
N ILE A 141 0.16 11.15 -3.60
CA ILE A 141 0.78 10.09 -2.77
C ILE A 141 -0.08 9.84 -1.52
N ALA A 142 -0.54 10.89 -0.83
CA ALA A 142 -1.41 10.74 0.34
C ALA A 142 -2.73 10.01 0.00
N ALA A 143 -3.30 10.28 -1.17
CA ALA A 143 -4.48 9.58 -1.65
C ALA A 143 -4.19 8.09 -1.89
N ALA A 144 -3.06 7.76 -2.54
CA ALA A 144 -2.62 6.39 -2.75
C ALA A 144 -2.35 5.64 -1.42
N SER A 145 -1.72 6.33 -0.45
CA SER A 145 -1.48 5.80 0.91
C SER A 145 -2.77 5.36 1.59
N ILE A 146 -3.83 6.18 1.52
CA ILE A 146 -5.14 5.85 2.08
C ILE A 146 -5.74 4.62 1.36
N VAL A 147 -5.68 4.58 0.03
CA VAL A 147 -6.21 3.45 -0.74
C VAL A 147 -5.47 2.16 -0.40
N ALA A 148 -4.15 2.14 -0.46
CA ALA A 148 -3.35 0.97 -0.11
C ALA A 148 -3.63 0.49 1.33
N LYS A 149 -3.72 1.42 2.28
CA LYS A 149 -3.96 1.12 3.69
C LYS A 149 -5.33 0.51 3.93
N VAL A 150 -6.39 1.07 3.36
CA VAL A 150 -7.76 0.57 3.52
C VAL A 150 -7.89 -0.84 2.92
N GLU A 151 -7.39 -1.04 1.71
CA GLU A 151 -7.44 -2.34 1.03
C GLU A 151 -6.72 -3.43 1.83
N ARG A 152 -5.48 -3.16 2.26
CA ARG A 152 -4.71 -4.14 3.03
C ARG A 152 -5.33 -4.42 4.40
N ASP A 153 -5.81 -3.41 5.10
CA ASP A 153 -6.42 -3.60 6.41
C ASP A 153 -7.69 -4.43 6.31
N ARG A 154 -8.54 -4.20 5.31
CA ARG A 154 -9.73 -5.02 5.04
C ARG A 154 -9.37 -6.48 4.82
N TYR A 155 -8.34 -6.75 4.01
CA TYR A 155 -7.84 -8.10 3.78
C TYR A 155 -7.40 -8.78 5.08
N MET A 156 -6.60 -8.09 5.91
CA MET A 156 -6.10 -8.66 7.16
C MET A 156 -7.21 -8.87 8.21
N ILE A 157 -8.23 -8.01 8.22
CA ILE A 157 -9.39 -8.17 9.11
C ILE A 157 -10.23 -9.36 8.68
N ALA A 158 -10.48 -9.55 7.40
CA ALA A 158 -11.17 -10.74 6.90
C ALA A 158 -10.37 -12.03 7.21
N ALA A 159 -9.04 -11.97 7.12
CA ALA A 159 -8.17 -13.08 7.48
C ALA A 159 -8.25 -13.47 8.97
N ALA A 160 -8.64 -12.55 9.86
CA ALA A 160 -8.81 -12.85 11.29
C ALA A 160 -9.92 -13.86 11.55
N GLU A 161 -10.94 -13.95 10.69
CA GLU A 161 -12.01 -14.96 10.80
C GLU A 161 -11.45 -16.38 10.68
N LYS A 162 -10.46 -16.58 9.79
CA LYS A 162 -9.80 -17.88 9.59
C LYS A 162 -8.70 -18.15 10.63
N PHE A 163 -8.07 -17.12 11.16
CA PHE A 163 -6.93 -17.20 12.06
C PHE A 163 -7.11 -16.32 13.32
N PRO A 164 -8.17 -16.57 14.13
CA PRO A 164 -8.54 -15.69 15.24
C PRO A 164 -7.48 -15.59 16.34
N GLN A 165 -6.61 -16.61 16.49
CA GLN A 165 -5.59 -16.67 17.52
C GLN A 165 -4.50 -15.61 17.38
N TYR A 166 -4.28 -15.03 16.18
CA TYR A 166 -3.21 -14.06 15.95
C TYR A 166 -3.65 -12.59 16.14
N GLY A 167 -4.96 -12.32 16.28
CA GLY A 167 -5.49 -10.97 16.50
C GLY A 167 -5.33 -10.02 15.30
N PHE A 168 -5.40 -10.55 14.07
CA PHE A 168 -5.23 -9.77 12.84
C PHE A 168 -6.25 -8.64 12.67
N GLU A 169 -7.41 -8.74 13.29
CA GLU A 169 -8.43 -7.68 13.29
C GLU A 169 -7.96 -6.36 13.95
N LYS A 170 -6.95 -6.47 14.86
CA LYS A 170 -6.37 -5.34 15.58
C LYS A 170 -4.97 -4.99 15.07
N ASN A 171 -4.10 -5.99 14.94
CA ASN A 171 -2.69 -5.78 14.62
C ASN A 171 -2.38 -5.78 13.11
N VAL A 172 -3.32 -6.18 12.26
CA VAL A 172 -3.19 -6.30 10.80
C VAL A 172 -1.86 -6.92 10.33
N GLY A 173 -1.36 -7.87 11.12
CA GLY A 173 -0.14 -8.62 10.85
C GLY A 173 1.14 -8.03 11.44
N TYR A 174 1.10 -6.85 12.09
CA TYR A 174 2.28 -6.28 12.78
C TYR A 174 2.64 -7.08 14.02
N GLY A 175 3.94 -7.10 14.36
CA GLY A 175 4.52 -7.84 15.48
C GLY A 175 4.23 -7.21 16.84
N THR A 176 2.95 -7.10 17.20
CA THR A 176 2.55 -6.72 18.56
C THR A 176 2.91 -7.84 19.54
N LYS A 177 2.96 -7.51 20.84
CA LYS A 177 3.21 -8.54 21.88
C LYS A 177 2.23 -9.71 21.74
N GLN A 178 0.92 -9.44 21.59
CA GLN A 178 -0.10 -10.47 21.41
C GLN A 178 0.18 -11.36 20.20
N HIS A 179 0.56 -10.78 19.05
CA HIS A 179 0.85 -11.53 17.84
C HIS A 179 2.10 -12.41 17.99
N MET A 180 3.17 -11.88 18.61
CA MET A 180 4.38 -12.65 18.89
C MET A 180 4.15 -13.77 19.89
N ASP A 181 3.35 -13.55 20.94
CA ASP A 181 2.99 -14.58 21.91
C ASP A 181 2.15 -15.69 21.25
N ALA A 182 1.18 -15.32 20.40
CA ALA A 182 0.41 -16.29 19.62
C ALA A 182 1.29 -17.11 18.65
N LEU A 183 2.30 -16.49 18.02
CA LEU A 183 3.28 -17.22 17.21
C LEU A 183 4.09 -18.24 18.01
N ARG A 184 4.48 -17.90 19.25
CA ARG A 184 5.18 -18.84 20.14
C ARG A 184 4.30 -20.00 20.57
N GLU A 185 3.03 -19.75 20.80
CA GLU A 185 2.07 -20.74 21.28
C GLU A 185 1.59 -21.66 20.14
N PHE A 186 1.05 -21.08 19.07
CA PHE A 186 0.35 -21.81 18.00
C PHE A 186 1.22 -22.09 16.78
N GLY A 187 2.44 -21.54 16.71
CA GLY A 187 3.24 -21.57 15.48
C GLY A 187 2.73 -20.63 14.40
N PRO A 188 3.31 -20.64 13.19
CA PRO A 188 2.90 -19.78 12.10
C PRO A 188 1.78 -20.38 11.26
N CYS A 189 0.82 -19.56 10.82
CA CYS A 189 -0.12 -19.94 9.77
C CYS A 189 0.44 -19.61 8.37
N GLU A 190 -0.34 -19.92 7.33
CA GLU A 190 0.03 -19.68 5.93
C GLU A 190 0.26 -18.21 5.55
N LEU A 191 -0.24 -17.25 6.35
CA LEU A 191 -0.05 -15.82 6.10
C LEU A 191 1.28 -15.28 6.61
N HIS A 192 2.02 -16.03 7.44
CA HIS A 192 3.28 -15.55 8.01
C HIS A 192 4.42 -15.58 7.01
N ARG A 193 5.23 -14.54 7.06
CA ARG A 193 6.48 -14.41 6.30
C ARG A 193 7.58 -15.15 7.04
N ARG A 194 7.95 -16.33 6.57
CA ARG A 194 8.95 -17.18 7.23
C ARG A 194 10.28 -16.47 7.43
N SER A 195 10.70 -15.68 6.46
CA SER A 195 11.94 -14.89 6.54
C SER A 195 11.92 -13.84 7.65
N PHE A 196 10.73 -13.32 8.05
CA PHE A 196 10.58 -12.29 9.08
C PHE A 196 10.50 -12.85 10.51
N ILE A 197 10.10 -14.11 10.66
CA ILE A 197 9.85 -14.74 11.96
C ILE A 197 10.90 -15.78 12.34
N LYS A 198 12.04 -15.87 11.64
CA LYS A 198 13.11 -16.86 11.88
C LYS A 198 13.53 -16.98 13.35
N LYS A 199 13.67 -15.84 14.06
CA LYS A 199 14.04 -15.83 15.47
C LYS A 199 12.98 -16.51 16.35
N ILE A 200 11.70 -16.26 16.08
CA ILE A 200 10.59 -16.84 16.83
C ILE A 200 10.49 -18.35 16.56
N LEU A 201 10.71 -18.78 15.30
CA LEU A 201 10.74 -20.19 14.94
C LEU A 201 11.90 -20.93 15.61
N ALA A 202 13.08 -20.30 15.68
CA ALA A 202 14.23 -20.87 16.38
C ALA A 202 13.97 -21.05 17.90
N GLU A 203 13.27 -20.12 18.55
CA GLU A 203 12.84 -20.26 19.96
C GLU A 203 11.90 -21.48 20.17
N ARG A 204 11.17 -21.90 19.12
CA ARG A 204 10.29 -23.09 19.13
C ARG A 204 11.00 -24.40 18.75
N GLY A 205 12.25 -24.34 18.31
CA GLY A 205 12.96 -25.49 17.74
C GLY A 205 12.52 -25.85 16.31
N GLU A 206 11.83 -24.94 15.63
CA GLU A 206 11.38 -25.07 14.25
C GLU A 206 12.36 -24.29 13.33
N CYS A 207 13.38 -24.95 12.80
CA CYS A 207 14.33 -24.38 11.83
C CYS A 207 14.11 -24.95 10.44
#